data_f5fa5aa2fa50b98f006e9affd7fc1991
#
_entry.id   f5fa5aa2fa50b98f006e9affd7fc1991
#
_cell.length_a   1.000
_cell.length_b   1.000
_cell.length_c   1.000
_cell.angle_alpha   90.00
_cell.angle_beta   90.00
_cell.angle_gamma   90.00
#
_symmetry.space_group_name_H-M   'P 1'
#
loop_
_entity.id
_entity.type
_entity.pdbx_description
1 polymer ?
#
loop_
_entity_poly.entity_id
_entity_poly.type
_entity_poly.pdbx_seq_one_letter_code
_entity_poly.pdbx_strand_id
1 'polypeptide(L)'
;MNASPLEVEVVIEIPRGSFLKRGSTGRIDFISPLPCPYNYGSVPNYLGQEGDLLDALVLGPRLAAGTRIRSLAWGAVILADRGMTDDKLVCAAQAPTEKQRRAVLRFFAFYAWSKRLLNFWRGRSGRNACDGWCEAAEAIARAAPIPERWSGPRVGF
;
A
#
# COMPACT_ATOMS: atom_id res chain seq x y z
N MET A 1 4.41 -23.42 6.82
CA MET A 1 5.77 -22.85 6.69
C MET A 1 5.64 -21.33 6.80
N ASN A 2 6.34 -20.73 7.74
CA ASN A 2 6.44 -19.27 7.75
C ASN A 2 7.44 -18.89 6.65
N ALA A 3 6.97 -18.30 5.57
CA ALA A 3 7.85 -17.73 4.58
C ALA A 3 8.73 -16.68 5.26
N SER A 4 10.02 -16.70 4.95
CA SER A 4 10.95 -15.68 5.45
C SER A 4 10.52 -14.30 4.93
N PRO A 5 10.53 -13.28 5.78
CA PRO A 5 10.20 -11.94 5.32
C PRO A 5 11.24 -11.45 4.30
N LEU A 6 10.79 -10.61 3.37
CA LEU A 6 11.64 -10.00 2.36
C LEU A 6 11.97 -8.57 2.74
N GLU A 7 13.24 -8.19 2.64
CA GLU A 7 13.62 -6.79 2.84
C GLU A 7 13.26 -5.95 1.62
N VAL A 8 12.56 -4.84 1.87
CA VAL A 8 12.18 -3.87 0.83
C VAL A 8 12.48 -2.45 1.31
N GLU A 9 12.76 -1.56 0.37
CA GLU A 9 12.80 -0.13 0.64
C GLU A 9 11.41 0.45 0.47
N VAL A 10 10.96 1.25 1.43
CA VAL A 10 9.68 1.96 1.39
C VAL A 10 9.94 3.45 1.54
N VAL A 11 9.29 4.25 0.69
CA VAL A 11 9.27 5.71 0.82
C VAL A 11 7.91 6.13 1.37
N ILE A 12 7.91 6.78 2.53
CA ILE A 12 6.68 7.19 3.20
C ILE A 12 6.06 8.39 2.50
N GLU A 13 4.83 8.24 2.09
CA GLU A 13 4.01 9.30 1.46
C GLU A 13 2.97 9.85 2.41
N ILE A 14 2.39 8.98 3.24
CA ILE A 14 1.38 9.35 4.24
C ILE A 14 1.89 8.90 5.61
N PRO A 15 2.32 9.85 6.48
CA PRO A 15 2.63 9.55 7.86
C PRO A 15 1.42 8.96 8.60
N ARG A 16 1.67 8.04 9.53
CA ARG A 16 0.64 7.51 10.42
C ARG A 16 -0.15 8.64 11.09
N GLY A 17 -1.47 8.59 11.03
CA GLY A 17 -2.36 9.61 11.59
C GLY A 17 -2.56 10.83 10.68
N SER A 18 -2.01 10.83 9.46
CA SER A 18 -2.22 11.92 8.50
C SER A 18 -3.48 11.70 7.66
N PHE A 19 -4.11 12.81 7.30
CA PHE A 19 -5.24 12.84 6.36
C PHE A 19 -4.80 13.10 4.91
N LEU A 20 -3.56 13.50 4.70
CA LEU A 20 -3.06 13.97 3.40
C LEU A 20 -2.22 12.89 2.74
N LYS A 21 -2.64 12.45 1.56
CA LYS A 21 -1.78 11.71 0.63
C LYS A 21 -1.04 12.72 -0.25
N ARG A 22 0.27 12.71 -0.15
CA ARG A 22 1.14 13.34 -1.15
C ARG A 22 1.57 12.27 -2.13
N GLY A 23 1.28 12.48 -3.40
CA GLY A 23 1.73 11.59 -4.45
C GLY A 23 3.23 11.68 -4.70
N SER A 24 3.70 10.85 -5.61
CA SER A 24 5.10 10.80 -6.04
C SER A 24 5.65 12.14 -6.56
N THR A 25 4.79 13.09 -6.90
CA THR A 25 5.16 14.45 -7.34
C THR A 25 5.29 15.45 -6.19
N GLY A 26 5.11 15.03 -4.93
CA GLY A 26 5.09 15.90 -3.76
C GLY A 26 3.83 16.77 -3.61
N ARG A 27 2.91 16.73 -4.57
CA ARG A 27 1.62 17.41 -4.51
C ARG A 27 0.61 16.62 -3.71
N ILE A 28 -0.38 17.30 -3.13
CA ILE A 28 -1.50 16.66 -2.43
C ILE A 28 -2.42 16.03 -3.48
N ASP A 29 -2.43 14.70 -3.57
CA ASP A 29 -3.27 13.95 -4.51
C ASP A 29 -4.63 13.62 -3.92
N PHE A 30 -4.70 13.48 -2.59
CA PHE A 30 -5.91 13.03 -1.92
C PHE A 30 -5.95 13.48 -0.46
N ILE A 31 -7.14 13.88 -0.02
CA ILE A 31 -7.45 14.12 1.40
C ILE A 31 -8.38 13.00 1.85
N SER A 32 -7.91 12.15 2.75
CA SER A 32 -8.73 11.08 3.31
C SER A 32 -9.70 11.64 4.35
N PRO A 33 -10.97 11.20 4.37
CA PRO A 33 -11.91 11.57 5.42
C PRO A 33 -11.53 10.99 6.81
N LEU A 34 -10.68 9.97 6.83
CA LEU A 34 -10.18 9.35 8.05
C LEU A 34 -8.65 9.36 8.08
N PRO A 35 -8.03 9.55 9.27
CA PRO A 35 -6.59 9.46 9.39
C PRO A 35 -6.13 8.04 9.05
N CYS A 36 -5.04 7.93 8.27
CA CYS A 36 -4.43 6.63 8.01
C CYS A 36 -3.81 6.09 9.31
N PRO A 37 -4.24 4.92 9.81
CA PRO A 37 -3.73 4.38 11.08
C PRO A 37 -2.31 3.78 10.96
N TYR A 38 -1.72 3.83 9.78
CA TYR A 38 -0.40 3.29 9.45
C TYR A 38 0.42 4.30 8.68
N ASN A 39 1.76 4.17 8.73
CA ASN A 39 2.60 4.83 7.73
C ASN A 39 2.35 4.13 6.39
N TYR A 40 2.10 4.90 5.36
CA TYR A 40 1.77 4.41 4.03
C TYR A 40 2.74 4.99 3.01
N GLY A 41 3.17 4.19 2.08
CA GLY A 41 4.12 4.64 1.08
C GLY A 41 4.22 3.72 -0.13
N SER A 42 5.28 3.89 -0.88
CA SER A 42 5.56 3.14 -2.10
C SER A 42 6.90 2.41 -2.03
N VAL A 43 6.98 1.30 -2.72
CA VAL A 43 8.21 0.54 -2.93
C VAL A 43 8.82 0.95 -4.26
N PRO A 44 9.94 1.71 -4.29
CA PRO A 44 10.45 2.31 -5.52
C PRO A 44 10.92 1.30 -6.57
N ASN A 45 11.19 0.06 -6.19
CA ASN A 45 11.77 -0.95 -7.07
C ASN A 45 10.73 -1.81 -7.81
N TYR A 46 9.45 -1.67 -7.51
CA TYR A 46 8.40 -2.52 -8.07
C TYR A 46 7.21 -1.71 -8.57
N LEU A 47 6.62 -2.18 -9.68
CA LEU A 47 5.36 -1.69 -10.22
C LEU A 47 4.22 -2.63 -9.83
N GLY A 48 3.13 -2.06 -9.34
CA GLY A 48 1.87 -2.77 -9.22
C GLY A 48 1.19 -2.96 -10.57
N GLN A 49 0.17 -3.81 -10.60
CA GLN A 49 -0.58 -4.11 -11.84
C GLN A 49 -1.35 -2.90 -12.40
N GLU A 50 -1.59 -1.88 -11.57
CA GLU A 50 -2.22 -0.63 -11.98
C GLU A 50 -1.29 0.31 -12.77
N GLY A 51 -0.02 -0.04 -12.94
CA GLY A 51 0.97 0.80 -13.61
C GLY A 51 1.58 1.89 -12.71
N ASP A 52 1.30 1.85 -11.43
CA ASP A 52 1.89 2.72 -10.40
C ASP A 52 2.85 1.91 -9.51
N LEU A 53 3.63 2.59 -8.68
CA LEU A 53 4.54 1.93 -7.76
C LEU A 53 3.77 1.03 -6.78
N LEU A 54 4.36 -0.12 -6.42
CA LEU A 54 3.77 -1.03 -5.45
C LEU A 54 3.64 -0.34 -4.08
N ASP A 55 2.45 -0.35 -3.51
CA ASP A 55 2.17 0.27 -2.23
C ASP A 55 2.60 -0.60 -1.05
N ALA A 56 2.96 0.06 0.05
CA ALA A 56 3.31 -0.60 1.29
C ALA A 56 2.83 0.17 2.52
N LEU A 57 2.50 -0.58 3.57
CA LEU A 57 2.32 -0.07 4.92
C LEU A 57 3.58 -0.35 5.73
N VAL A 58 3.94 0.56 6.61
CA VAL A 58 4.96 0.32 7.64
C VAL A 58 4.31 0.47 9.00
N LEU A 59 4.19 -0.66 9.71
CA LEU A 59 3.67 -0.68 11.08
C LEU A 59 4.72 -0.09 12.04
N GLY A 60 4.25 0.54 13.09
CA GLY A 60 5.12 1.11 14.11
C GLY A 60 4.90 2.60 14.32
N PRO A 61 5.88 3.30 14.89
CA PRO A 61 5.76 4.73 15.18
C PRO A 61 5.63 5.56 13.91
N ARG A 62 5.08 6.76 14.05
CA ARG A 62 4.91 7.71 12.96
C ARG A 62 6.25 8.06 12.31
N LEU A 63 6.31 7.96 11.00
CA LEU A 63 7.45 8.39 10.18
C LEU A 63 7.05 9.63 9.35
N ALA A 64 8.00 10.53 9.15
CA ALA A 64 7.77 11.72 8.34
C ALA A 64 7.58 11.37 6.85
N ALA A 65 6.81 12.17 6.13
CA ALA A 65 6.72 12.07 4.68
C ALA A 65 8.11 12.26 4.05
N GLY A 66 8.41 11.47 3.02
CA GLY A 66 9.72 11.45 2.37
C GLY A 66 10.77 10.56 3.05
N THR A 67 10.46 9.99 4.23
CA THR A 67 11.36 9.03 4.88
C THR A 67 11.54 7.81 4.00
N ARG A 68 12.80 7.43 3.74
CA ARG A 68 13.19 6.17 3.11
C ARG A 68 13.61 5.19 4.18
N ILE A 69 12.97 4.06 4.23
CA ILE A 69 13.24 3.04 5.24
C ILE A 69 13.34 1.66 4.61
N ARG A 70 14.35 0.90 5.00
CA ARG A 70 14.39 -0.55 4.73
C ARG A 70 13.61 -1.26 5.81
N SER A 71 12.69 -2.10 5.41
CA SER A 71 11.82 -2.83 6.31
C SER A 71 11.54 -4.23 5.81
N LEU A 72 11.13 -5.11 6.71
CA LEU A 72 10.78 -6.48 6.38
C LEU A 72 9.31 -6.57 5.98
N ALA A 73 9.04 -7.02 4.77
CA ALA A 73 7.69 -7.32 4.30
C ALA A 73 7.29 -8.73 4.77
N TRP A 74 6.28 -8.79 5.62
CA TRP A 74 5.78 -10.03 6.24
C TRP A 74 4.59 -10.63 5.52
N GLY A 75 3.96 -9.86 4.68
CA GLY A 75 2.80 -10.27 3.91
C GLY A 75 2.24 -9.11 3.10
N ALA A 76 1.09 -9.31 2.53
CA ALA A 76 0.37 -8.27 1.80
C ALA A 76 -1.13 -8.42 1.95
N VAL A 77 -1.83 -7.30 1.88
CA VAL A 77 -3.29 -7.28 1.73
C VAL A 77 -3.61 -7.32 0.24
N ILE A 78 -4.45 -8.25 -0.14
CA ILE A 78 -4.93 -8.38 -1.52
C ILE A 78 -6.14 -7.45 -1.70
N LEU A 79 -5.99 -6.41 -2.49
CA LEU A 79 -7.07 -5.51 -2.86
C LEU A 79 -7.39 -5.62 -4.35
N ALA A 80 -8.65 -5.38 -4.66
CA ALA A 80 -9.09 -5.09 -6.02
C ALA A 80 -9.55 -3.65 -6.09
N ASP A 81 -9.04 -2.90 -7.05
CA ASP A 81 -9.47 -1.54 -7.37
C ASP A 81 -9.93 -1.50 -8.83
N ARG A 82 -11.22 -1.30 -9.05
CA ARG A 82 -11.86 -1.33 -10.37
C ARG A 82 -11.51 -2.59 -11.18
N GLY A 83 -11.46 -3.74 -10.50
CA GLY A 83 -11.17 -5.04 -11.09
C GLY A 83 -9.68 -5.37 -11.27
N MET A 84 -8.78 -4.44 -10.99
CA MET A 84 -7.34 -4.67 -11.02
C MET A 84 -6.80 -5.03 -9.64
N THR A 85 -5.79 -5.89 -9.59
CA THR A 85 -5.10 -6.22 -8.34
C THR A 85 -4.28 -5.04 -7.86
N ASP A 86 -4.50 -4.63 -6.62
CA ASP A 86 -3.85 -3.50 -5.97
C ASP A 86 -3.34 -3.94 -4.59
N ASP A 87 -2.31 -4.78 -4.59
CA ASP A 87 -1.73 -5.33 -3.37
C ASP A 87 -1.03 -4.24 -2.53
N LYS A 88 -1.13 -4.37 -1.21
CA LYS A 88 -0.45 -3.50 -0.25
C LYS A 88 0.49 -4.35 0.61
N LEU A 89 1.79 -4.22 0.45
CA LEU A 89 2.76 -4.88 1.32
C LEU A 89 2.58 -4.41 2.77
N VAL A 90 2.74 -5.32 3.71
CA VAL A 90 2.72 -5.02 5.14
C VAL A 90 4.10 -5.24 5.71
N CYS A 91 4.76 -4.14 6.04
CA CYS A 91 6.13 -4.11 6.52
C CYS A 91 6.17 -3.76 8.02
N ALA A 92 7.09 -4.37 8.73
CA ALA A 92 7.36 -4.11 10.14
C ALA A 92 8.75 -4.58 10.54
N ALA A 93 9.30 -4.02 11.62
CA ALA A 93 10.57 -4.48 12.18
C ALA A 93 10.50 -5.92 12.72
N GLN A 94 9.32 -6.35 13.18
CA GLN A 94 9.04 -7.68 13.69
C GLN A 94 7.75 -8.22 13.07
N ALA A 95 7.57 -9.54 13.10
CA ALA A 95 6.39 -10.19 12.58
C ALA A 95 5.11 -9.59 13.21
N PRO A 96 4.15 -9.13 12.39
CA PRO A 96 2.89 -8.64 12.91
C PRO A 96 2.14 -9.71 13.69
N THR A 97 1.58 -9.33 14.83
CA THR A 97 0.71 -10.21 15.59
C THR A 97 -0.60 -10.48 14.81
N GLU A 98 -1.28 -11.53 15.16
CA GLU A 98 -2.59 -11.84 14.57
C GLU A 98 -3.61 -10.70 14.78
N LYS A 99 -3.54 -10.03 15.92
CA LYS A 99 -4.36 -8.84 16.19
C LYS A 99 -4.05 -7.69 15.23
N GLN A 100 -2.77 -7.46 14.94
CA GLN A 100 -2.34 -6.43 13.99
C GLN A 100 -2.76 -6.78 12.56
N ARG A 101 -2.60 -8.05 12.14
CA ARG A 101 -3.04 -8.52 10.83
C ARG A 101 -4.54 -8.31 10.64
N ARG A 102 -5.35 -8.70 11.62
CA ARG A 102 -6.81 -8.49 11.59
C ARG A 102 -7.20 -7.02 11.55
N ALA A 103 -6.48 -6.17 12.27
CA ALA A 103 -6.73 -4.72 12.25
C ALA A 103 -6.44 -4.13 10.86
N VAL A 104 -5.35 -4.53 10.22
CA VAL A 104 -5.00 -4.13 8.85
C VAL A 104 -6.08 -4.58 7.86
N LEU A 105 -6.51 -5.83 7.93
CA LEU A 105 -7.56 -6.37 7.06
C LEU A 105 -8.89 -5.64 7.24
N ARG A 106 -9.29 -5.34 8.47
CA ARG A 106 -10.52 -4.55 8.73
C ARG A 106 -10.43 -3.14 8.17
N PHE A 107 -9.28 -2.50 8.32
CA PHE A 107 -9.07 -1.16 7.76
C PHE A 107 -9.25 -1.18 6.24
N PHE A 108 -8.64 -2.12 5.54
CA PHE A 108 -8.74 -2.20 4.08
C PHE A 108 -10.10 -2.71 3.60
N ALA A 109 -10.79 -3.55 4.36
CA ALA A 109 -12.18 -3.91 4.07
C ALA A 109 -13.08 -2.67 4.12
N PHE A 110 -12.92 -1.82 5.12
CA PHE A 110 -13.63 -0.54 5.23
C PHE A 110 -13.23 0.43 4.11
N TYR A 111 -11.94 0.51 3.80
CA TYR A 111 -11.42 1.33 2.71
C TYR A 111 -12.01 0.91 1.34
N ALA A 112 -12.03 -0.38 1.04
CA ALA A 112 -12.62 -0.91 -0.19
C ALA A 112 -14.13 -0.63 -0.26
N TRP A 113 -14.84 -0.78 0.85
CA TRP A 113 -16.26 -0.43 0.94
C TRP A 113 -16.50 1.08 0.69
N SER A 114 -15.69 1.94 1.28
CA SER A 114 -15.78 3.39 1.07
C SER A 114 -15.51 3.76 -0.38
N LYS A 115 -14.52 3.16 -1.03
CA LYS A 115 -14.24 3.34 -2.45
C LYS A 115 -15.40 2.86 -3.34
N ARG A 116 -16.01 1.74 -3.00
CA ARG A 116 -17.19 1.21 -3.72
C ARG A 116 -18.33 2.21 -3.69
N LEU A 117 -18.63 2.75 -2.52
CA LEU A 117 -19.68 3.76 -2.34
C LEU A 117 -19.38 5.02 -3.15
N LEU A 118 -18.15 5.53 -3.07
CA LEU A 118 -17.71 6.71 -3.82
C LEU A 118 -17.77 6.49 -5.34
N ASN A 119 -17.34 5.32 -5.82
CA ASN A 119 -17.38 4.97 -7.23
C ASN A 119 -18.82 4.82 -7.75
N PHE A 120 -19.72 4.28 -6.93
CA PHE A 120 -21.15 4.25 -7.24
C PHE A 120 -21.72 5.65 -7.47
N TRP A 121 -21.44 6.60 -6.56
CA TRP A 121 -21.87 7.99 -6.69
C TRP A 121 -21.26 8.71 -7.90
N ARG A 122 -20.05 8.34 -8.31
CA ARG A 122 -19.35 8.90 -9.48
C ARG A 122 -19.64 8.20 -10.79
N GLY A 123 -20.50 7.19 -10.81
CA GLY A 123 -20.81 6.39 -11.99
C GLY A 123 -19.63 5.57 -12.51
N ARG A 124 -18.62 5.29 -11.68
CA ARG A 124 -17.47 4.46 -12.04
C ARG A 124 -17.81 3.00 -11.80
N SER A 125 -17.44 2.14 -12.77
CA SER A 125 -17.64 0.69 -12.68
C SER A 125 -16.34 -0.03 -12.28
N GLY A 126 -16.50 -1.26 -11.81
CA GLY A 126 -15.41 -2.16 -11.44
C GLY A 126 -15.52 -2.67 -10.01
N ARG A 127 -14.84 -3.80 -9.75
CA ARG A 127 -14.84 -4.44 -8.44
C ARG A 127 -13.86 -3.72 -7.51
N ASN A 128 -14.35 -3.32 -6.33
CA ASN A 128 -13.53 -2.84 -5.22
C ASN A 128 -13.77 -3.77 -4.02
N ALA A 129 -12.74 -4.50 -3.62
CA ALA A 129 -12.85 -5.47 -2.54
C ALA A 129 -11.50 -5.69 -1.85
N CYS A 130 -11.57 -6.17 -0.60
CA CYS A 130 -10.42 -6.71 0.12
C CYS A 130 -10.56 -8.24 0.12
N ASP A 131 -9.65 -8.93 -0.57
CA ASP A 131 -9.69 -10.38 -0.77
C ASP A 131 -8.84 -11.15 0.26
N GLY A 132 -8.31 -10.47 1.26
CA GLY A 132 -7.61 -11.10 2.38
C GLY A 132 -6.10 -10.85 2.39
N TRP A 133 -5.37 -11.80 2.94
CA TRP A 133 -3.93 -11.75 3.17
C TRP A 133 -3.20 -12.78 2.31
N CYS A 134 -2.03 -12.42 1.80
CA CYS A 134 -1.11 -13.36 1.17
C CYS A 134 0.32 -13.16 1.67
N GLU A 135 1.20 -14.05 1.26
CA GLU A 135 2.63 -13.93 1.54
C GLU A 135 3.26 -12.76 0.75
N ALA A 136 4.26 -12.10 1.34
CA ALA A 136 4.93 -10.97 0.68
C ALA A 136 5.55 -11.38 -0.68
N ALA A 137 6.11 -12.58 -0.77
CA ALA A 137 6.67 -13.11 -2.00
C ALA A 137 5.64 -13.23 -3.13
N GLU A 138 4.40 -13.59 -2.82
CA GLU A 138 3.32 -13.67 -3.81
C GLU A 138 2.97 -12.29 -4.37
N ALA A 139 2.85 -11.29 -3.52
CA ALA A 139 2.57 -9.93 -3.94
C ALA A 139 3.70 -9.35 -4.80
N ILE A 140 4.95 -9.58 -4.40
CA ILE A 140 6.13 -9.15 -5.17
C ILE A 140 6.22 -9.90 -6.50
N ALA A 141 5.87 -11.18 -6.55
CA ALA A 141 5.82 -11.95 -7.79
C ALA A 141 4.76 -11.44 -8.79
N ARG A 142 3.65 -10.89 -8.29
CA ARG A 142 2.64 -10.24 -9.11
C ARG A 142 3.06 -8.85 -9.59
N ALA A 143 3.92 -8.17 -8.83
CA ALA A 143 4.49 -6.89 -9.22
C ALA A 143 5.58 -7.10 -10.28
N ALA A 144 5.86 -6.06 -11.07
CA ALA A 144 6.93 -6.08 -12.05
C ALA A 144 8.13 -5.24 -11.56
N PRO A 145 9.38 -5.66 -11.84
CA PRO A 145 10.52 -4.77 -11.65
C PRO A 145 10.37 -3.51 -12.50
N ILE A 146 10.87 -2.38 -12.02
CA ILE A 146 10.85 -1.15 -12.80
C ILE A 146 11.77 -1.29 -14.02
N PRO A 147 11.29 -1.06 -15.26
CA PRO A 147 12.13 -1.08 -16.44
C PRO A 147 13.19 0.03 -16.40
N GLU A 148 14.36 -0.21 -17.00
CA GLU A 148 15.44 0.81 -17.09
C GLU A 148 14.98 2.13 -17.71
N ARG A 149 14.02 2.08 -18.65
CA ARG A 149 13.44 3.25 -19.33
C ARG A 149 12.05 3.62 -18.79
N TRP A 150 11.88 3.56 -17.48
CA TRP A 150 10.62 3.93 -16.86
C TRP A 150 10.40 5.45 -16.90
N SER A 151 9.31 5.87 -17.53
CA SER A 151 8.89 7.28 -17.64
C SER A 151 7.69 7.63 -16.75
N GLY A 152 7.19 6.66 -15.99
CA GLY A 152 6.03 6.84 -15.11
C GLY A 152 6.38 7.52 -13.78
N PRO A 153 5.44 7.51 -12.82
CA PRO A 153 5.63 8.13 -11.52
C PRO A 153 6.87 7.61 -10.80
N ARG A 154 7.68 8.51 -10.29
CA ARG A 154 8.83 8.22 -9.42
C ARG A 154 8.62 8.94 -8.10
N VAL A 155 9.13 8.37 -7.02
CA VAL A 155 9.07 9.04 -5.73
C VAL A 155 9.98 10.27 -5.76
N GLY A 156 9.37 11.44 -5.71
CA GLY A 156 10.04 12.74 -5.86
C GLY A 156 10.25 13.49 -4.54
N PHE A 157 10.72 12.78 -3.50
CA PHE A 157 11.11 13.42 -2.24
C PHE A 157 12.61 13.58 -2.14
#